data_364bd36df29b59e58f6e80cee1ffe10e
#
_entry.id   364bd36df29b59e58f6e80cee1ffe10e
#
_cell.length_a   1.000
_cell.length_b   1.000
_cell.length_c   1.000
_cell.angle_alpha   90.00
_cell.angle_beta   90.00
_cell.angle_gamma   90.00
#
_symmetry.space_group_name_H-M   'P 1'
#
loop_
_entity.id
_entity.type
_entity.pdbx_description
1 polymer ?
#
loop_
_entity_poly.entity_id
_entity_poly.type
_entity_poly.pdbx_seq_one_letter_code
_entity_poly.pdbx_strand_id
1 'polypeptide(L)'
;SRVTRSTSKPISEFGSRRAHGPWAAIYGGKAAFIGGCANSSNIISGINFGFASTGTMAHSYVTSFGCSIKGEYQAFDTYINTHRSEILILLIDTYDTLRCGIKNAIKAFKENGIDDNYPYGYGVRLDSGDLTYLSIKCREMLDKAGLKKCKIFATNALDEYLIQELERQGCQVDSYGV
;
A
#
# COMPACT_ATOMS: atom_id res chain seq x y z
N SER A 1 -13.98 7.71 12.81
CA SER A 1 -13.25 9.00 12.73
C SER A 1 -13.76 9.87 11.57
N ARG A 2 -13.26 11.08 11.39
CA ARG A 2 -13.60 11.92 10.22
C ARG A 2 -13.06 11.27 8.95
N VAL A 3 -11.84 10.78 9.00
CA VAL A 3 -11.17 10.11 7.88
C VAL A 3 -11.95 8.87 7.42
N THR A 4 -12.41 8.02 8.33
CA THR A 4 -13.18 6.82 7.96
C THR A 4 -14.59 7.09 7.43
N ARG A 5 -15.05 8.32 7.55
CA ARG A 5 -16.33 8.79 6.96
C ARG A 5 -16.16 9.47 5.61
N SER A 6 -14.92 9.72 5.18
CA SER A 6 -14.63 10.37 3.89
C SER A 6 -14.68 9.41 2.69
N THR A 7 -14.67 8.11 2.92
CA THR A 7 -14.74 7.08 1.89
C THR A 7 -15.38 5.81 2.42
N SER A 8 -15.93 4.99 1.53
CA SER A 8 -16.39 3.62 1.84
C SER A 8 -15.27 2.58 1.76
N LYS A 9 -14.09 2.96 1.27
CA LYS A 9 -12.95 2.07 1.11
C LYS A 9 -12.23 1.83 2.45
N PRO A 10 -11.54 0.69 2.63
CA PRO A 10 -10.76 0.41 3.84
C PRO A 10 -9.68 1.46 4.09
N ILE A 11 -9.49 1.82 5.35
CA ILE A 11 -8.43 2.72 5.80
C ILE A 11 -7.55 1.99 6.80
N SER A 12 -6.24 2.02 6.57
CA SER A 12 -5.19 1.51 7.45
C SER A 12 -4.54 2.65 8.23
N GLU A 13 -4.26 2.45 9.52
CA GLU A 13 -3.53 3.41 10.34
C GLU A 13 -2.02 3.15 10.21
N PHE A 14 -1.25 4.16 9.75
CA PHE A 14 0.20 4.13 9.57
C PHE A 14 0.93 5.25 10.32
N GLY A 15 0.29 5.86 11.30
CA GLY A 15 0.77 7.04 12.02
C GLY A 15 1.78 6.77 13.14
N SER A 16 2.11 5.52 13.46
CA SER A 16 2.97 5.17 14.61
C SER A 16 4.30 5.93 14.65
N ARG A 17 4.95 6.15 13.52
CA ARG A 17 6.22 6.91 13.43
C ARG A 17 6.08 8.42 13.75
N ARG A 18 4.86 8.93 13.79
CA ARG A 18 4.54 10.34 14.07
C ARG A 18 4.00 10.56 15.49
N ALA A 19 3.84 9.47 16.24
CA ALA A 19 3.33 9.54 17.61
C ALA A 19 4.40 10.02 18.60
N HIS A 20 3.96 10.60 19.71
CA HIS A 20 4.81 11.12 20.78
C HIS A 20 5.26 9.99 21.74
N GLY A 21 6.00 9.02 21.20
CA GLY A 21 6.55 7.89 21.92
C GLY A 21 5.74 6.59 21.78
N PRO A 22 6.29 5.47 22.28
CA PRO A 22 5.75 4.13 22.05
C PRO A 22 4.31 3.96 22.53
N TRP A 23 4.01 4.45 23.72
CA TRP A 23 2.67 4.36 24.31
C TRP A 23 1.63 5.13 23.50
N ALA A 24 1.97 6.34 23.04
CA ALA A 24 1.11 7.13 22.18
C ALA A 24 0.82 6.39 20.85
N ALA A 25 1.83 5.74 20.27
CA ALA A 25 1.65 4.92 19.06
C ALA A 25 0.72 3.72 19.30
N ILE A 26 0.90 2.99 20.41
CA ILE A 26 0.07 1.83 20.76
C ILE A 26 -1.39 2.23 20.98
N TYR A 27 -1.64 3.26 21.79
CA TYR A 27 -3.00 3.73 22.04
C TYR A 27 -3.60 4.47 20.83
N GLY A 28 -2.76 5.09 19.98
CA GLY A 28 -3.17 5.67 18.71
C GLY A 28 -3.76 4.62 17.77
N GLY A 29 -3.11 3.47 17.63
CA GLY A 29 -3.63 2.34 16.85
C GLY A 29 -4.98 1.83 17.38
N LYS A 30 -5.12 1.71 18.72
CA LYS A 30 -6.41 1.37 19.35
C LYS A 30 -7.49 2.39 19.01
N ALA A 31 -7.18 3.67 19.17
CA ALA A 31 -8.14 4.76 18.92
C ALA A 31 -8.55 4.80 17.43
N ALA A 32 -7.60 4.57 16.51
CA ALA A 32 -7.87 4.48 15.08
C ALA A 32 -8.81 3.31 14.75
N PHE A 33 -8.57 2.14 15.33
CA PHE A 33 -9.44 0.97 15.16
C PHE A 33 -10.86 1.25 15.67
N ILE A 34 -11.01 1.79 16.88
CA ILE A 34 -12.33 2.23 17.42
C ILE A 34 -12.95 3.29 16.49
N GLY A 35 -12.14 4.16 15.90
CA GLY A 35 -12.56 5.18 14.93
C GLY A 35 -12.96 4.65 13.56
N GLY A 36 -12.84 3.32 13.32
CA GLY A 36 -13.27 2.64 12.11
C GLY A 36 -12.15 2.34 11.09
N CYS A 37 -10.86 2.47 11.46
CA CYS A 37 -9.78 1.94 10.63
C CYS A 37 -9.83 0.41 10.60
N ALA A 38 -9.56 -0.19 9.45
CA ALA A 38 -9.61 -1.63 9.26
C ALA A 38 -8.49 -2.37 9.99
N ASN A 39 -7.33 -1.73 10.11
CA ASN A 39 -6.11 -2.30 10.72
C ASN A 39 -5.11 -1.18 11.07
N SER A 40 -3.98 -1.56 11.66
CA SER A 40 -2.86 -0.65 11.97
C SER A 40 -1.53 -1.30 11.65
N SER A 41 -0.53 -0.51 11.34
CA SER A 41 0.86 -0.97 11.20
C SER A 41 1.54 -1.23 12.55
N ASN A 42 0.91 -0.90 13.66
CA ASN A 42 1.44 -1.10 15.01
C ASN A 42 1.11 -2.52 15.50
N ILE A 43 2.06 -3.44 15.35
CA ILE A 43 1.90 -4.85 15.73
C ILE A 43 1.55 -5.01 17.21
N ILE A 44 2.21 -4.26 18.10
CA ILE A 44 1.95 -4.33 19.55
C ILE A 44 0.53 -3.88 19.87
N SER A 45 0.04 -2.85 19.18
CA SER A 45 -1.35 -2.40 19.32
C SER A 45 -2.33 -3.50 18.88
N GLY A 46 -2.07 -4.15 17.74
CA GLY A 46 -2.89 -5.27 17.27
C GLY A 46 -2.93 -6.44 18.26
N ILE A 47 -1.78 -6.84 18.79
CA ILE A 47 -1.67 -7.92 19.79
C ILE A 47 -2.44 -7.55 21.08
N ASN A 48 -2.22 -6.34 21.60
CA ASN A 48 -2.80 -5.94 22.89
C ASN A 48 -4.32 -5.72 22.83
N PHE A 49 -4.86 -5.36 21.69
CA PHE A 49 -6.26 -4.94 21.56
C PHE A 49 -7.08 -5.81 20.59
N GLY A 50 -6.49 -6.85 20.01
CA GLY A 50 -7.21 -7.89 19.26
C GLY A 50 -7.70 -7.47 17.88
N PHE A 51 -6.95 -6.63 17.16
CA PHE A 51 -7.26 -6.28 15.78
C PHE A 51 -6.11 -6.62 14.81
N ALA A 52 -6.40 -6.69 13.51
CA ALA A 52 -5.45 -7.05 12.50
C ALA A 52 -4.31 -6.02 12.38
N SER A 53 -3.08 -6.51 12.32
CA SER A 53 -1.92 -5.71 11.95
C SER A 53 -1.62 -5.90 10.46
N THR A 54 -1.21 -4.83 9.79
CA THR A 54 -0.81 -4.84 8.38
C THR A 54 0.37 -3.93 8.14
N GLY A 55 1.11 -4.22 7.09
CA GLY A 55 2.24 -3.39 6.68
C GLY A 55 2.62 -3.70 5.24
N THR A 56 3.55 -2.91 4.73
CA THR A 56 4.15 -3.10 3.42
C THR A 56 5.65 -2.83 3.50
N MET A 57 6.37 -2.98 2.39
CA MET A 57 7.79 -2.60 2.33
C MET A 57 7.99 -1.08 2.45
N ALA A 58 9.20 -0.67 2.82
CA ALA A 58 9.63 0.74 2.81
C ALA A 58 10.48 1.04 1.56
N HIS A 59 10.60 2.32 1.18
CA HIS A 59 11.51 2.76 0.11
C HIS A 59 12.97 2.33 0.39
N SER A 60 13.42 2.37 1.67
CA SER A 60 14.74 1.91 2.06
C SER A 60 15.00 0.43 1.75
N TYR A 61 13.97 -0.42 1.79
CA TYR A 61 14.09 -1.80 1.34
C TYR A 61 14.40 -1.86 -0.16
N VAL A 62 13.65 -1.12 -0.98
CA VAL A 62 13.86 -1.09 -2.43
C VAL A 62 15.26 -0.56 -2.75
N THR A 63 15.69 0.54 -2.12
CA THR A 63 17.00 1.15 -2.38
C THR A 63 18.17 0.29 -1.91
N SER A 64 17.97 -0.63 -0.95
CA SER A 64 19.03 -1.55 -0.49
C SER A 64 19.50 -2.53 -1.56
N PHE A 65 18.70 -2.76 -2.62
CA PHE A 65 19.09 -3.57 -3.79
C PHE A 65 19.86 -2.78 -4.86
N GLY A 66 20.27 -1.56 -4.55
CA GLY A 66 20.96 -0.65 -5.44
C GLY A 66 20.00 0.33 -6.15
N CYS A 67 20.46 1.59 -6.29
CA CYS A 67 19.67 2.68 -6.86
C CYS A 67 19.54 2.56 -8.40
N SER A 68 18.81 1.55 -8.87
CA SER A 68 18.62 1.28 -10.28
C SER A 68 17.29 0.58 -10.57
N ILE A 69 16.82 0.69 -11.82
CA ILE A 69 15.62 -0.03 -12.30
C ILE A 69 15.76 -1.55 -12.10
N LYS A 70 16.96 -2.10 -12.29
CA LYS A 70 17.25 -3.52 -12.06
C LYS A 70 17.18 -3.87 -10.56
N GLY A 71 17.72 -3.02 -9.69
CA GLY A 71 17.66 -3.19 -8.24
C GLY A 71 16.21 -3.18 -7.73
N GLU A 72 15.37 -2.26 -8.24
CA GLU A 72 13.95 -2.23 -7.89
C GLU A 72 13.23 -3.55 -8.26
N TYR A 73 13.46 -4.07 -9.47
CA TYR A 73 12.92 -5.37 -9.85
C TYR A 73 13.40 -6.50 -8.92
N GLN A 74 14.70 -6.54 -8.59
CA GLN A 74 15.26 -7.53 -7.67
C GLN A 74 14.65 -7.45 -6.27
N ALA A 75 14.39 -6.24 -5.78
CA ALA A 75 13.69 -6.03 -4.52
C ALA A 75 12.29 -6.64 -4.54
N PHE A 76 11.52 -6.39 -5.61
CA PHE A 76 10.17 -6.94 -5.77
C PHE A 76 10.17 -8.46 -5.88
N ASP A 77 11.06 -9.02 -6.70
CA ASP A 77 11.22 -10.46 -6.87
C ASP A 77 11.58 -11.15 -5.55
N THR A 78 12.55 -10.61 -4.82
CA THR A 78 12.96 -11.13 -3.50
C THR A 78 11.80 -11.05 -2.49
N TYR A 79 11.08 -9.93 -2.46
CA TYR A 79 9.94 -9.76 -1.55
C TYR A 79 8.85 -10.80 -1.83
N ILE A 80 8.45 -10.99 -3.07
CA ILE A 80 7.46 -11.99 -3.47
C ILE A 80 7.90 -13.40 -3.03
N ASN A 81 9.15 -13.76 -3.29
CA ASN A 81 9.67 -15.08 -2.94
C ASN A 81 9.75 -15.33 -1.44
N THR A 82 9.98 -14.29 -0.65
CA THR A 82 10.04 -14.38 0.82
C THR A 82 8.65 -14.46 1.46
N HIS A 83 7.64 -13.82 0.86
CA HIS A 83 6.30 -13.64 1.44
C HIS A 83 5.19 -14.37 0.68
N ARG A 84 5.49 -15.51 0.05
CA ARG A 84 4.54 -16.26 -0.82
C ARG A 84 3.24 -16.73 -0.15
N SER A 85 3.14 -16.68 1.16
CA SER A 85 1.94 -17.10 1.92
C SER A 85 1.23 -15.92 2.58
N GLU A 86 1.48 -14.70 2.08
CA GLU A 86 0.96 -13.46 2.66
C GLU A 86 0.42 -12.54 1.55
N ILE A 87 -0.26 -11.48 1.95
CA ILE A 87 -0.63 -10.42 1.01
C ILE A 87 0.63 -9.71 0.47
N LEU A 88 0.73 -9.58 -0.84
CA LEU A 88 1.89 -8.99 -1.52
C LEU A 88 1.59 -7.57 -1.97
N ILE A 89 2.22 -6.57 -1.36
CA ILE A 89 2.05 -5.16 -1.73
C ILE A 89 3.40 -4.56 -2.10
N LEU A 90 3.58 -4.23 -3.37
CA LEU A 90 4.82 -3.67 -3.91
C LEU A 90 4.76 -2.14 -3.96
N LEU A 91 5.76 -1.48 -3.37
CA LEU A 91 5.89 -0.01 -3.35
C LEU A 91 6.57 0.46 -4.64
N ILE A 92 5.80 1.09 -5.55
CA ILE A 92 6.20 1.29 -6.94
C ILE A 92 6.68 2.71 -7.29
N ASP A 93 6.79 3.58 -6.32
CA ASP A 93 7.16 4.99 -6.52
C ASP A 93 8.52 5.36 -5.94
N THR A 94 9.41 4.36 -5.73
CA THR A 94 10.76 4.62 -5.22
C THR A 94 11.58 5.47 -6.18
N TYR A 95 11.46 5.28 -7.49
CA TYR A 95 12.17 6.04 -8.52
C TYR A 95 11.19 6.75 -9.47
N ASP A 96 10.53 6.01 -10.35
CA ASP A 96 9.53 6.55 -11.29
C ASP A 96 8.40 5.53 -11.44
N THR A 97 7.23 5.91 -10.97
CA THR A 97 6.06 5.03 -10.91
C THR A 97 5.71 4.43 -12.27
N LEU A 98 5.65 5.24 -13.34
CA LEU A 98 5.14 4.79 -14.64
C LEU A 98 6.23 4.25 -15.56
N ARG A 99 7.48 4.77 -15.45
CA ARG A 99 8.58 4.34 -16.31
C ARG A 99 9.20 3.02 -15.87
N CYS A 100 9.32 2.79 -14.55
CA CYS A 100 9.91 1.57 -14.00
C CYS A 100 9.03 0.87 -12.96
N GLY A 101 8.56 1.50 -11.90
CA GLY A 101 7.92 0.86 -10.76
C GLY A 101 6.79 -0.09 -11.12
N ILE A 102 5.74 0.41 -11.80
CA ILE A 102 4.60 -0.44 -12.19
C ILE A 102 5.00 -1.54 -13.19
N LYS A 103 5.96 -1.27 -14.08
CA LYS A 103 6.43 -2.27 -15.05
C LYS A 103 7.22 -3.38 -14.36
N ASN A 104 8.09 -3.03 -13.41
CA ASN A 104 8.83 -3.98 -12.59
C ASN A 104 7.90 -4.81 -11.72
N ALA A 105 6.86 -4.20 -11.14
CA ALA A 105 5.85 -4.91 -10.35
C ALA A 105 5.07 -5.92 -11.22
N ILE A 106 4.57 -5.51 -12.39
CA ILE A 106 3.87 -6.40 -13.33
C ILE A 106 4.78 -7.57 -13.74
N LYS A 107 6.05 -7.27 -14.06
CA LYS A 107 7.03 -8.30 -14.43
C LYS A 107 7.27 -9.26 -13.28
N ALA A 108 7.52 -8.76 -12.07
CA ALA A 108 7.77 -9.58 -10.88
C ALA A 108 6.57 -10.47 -10.54
N PHE A 109 5.35 -9.94 -10.58
CA PHE A 109 4.15 -10.75 -10.37
C PHE A 109 4.05 -11.89 -11.39
N LYS A 110 4.16 -11.60 -12.68
CA LYS A 110 4.04 -12.62 -13.74
C LYS A 110 5.11 -13.70 -13.66
N GLU A 111 6.36 -13.32 -13.48
CA GLU A 111 7.49 -14.26 -13.42
C GLU A 111 7.43 -15.16 -12.18
N ASN A 112 6.76 -14.71 -11.11
CA ASN A 112 6.53 -15.48 -9.91
C ASN A 112 5.18 -16.22 -9.87
N GLY A 113 4.39 -16.18 -10.96
CA GLY A 113 3.09 -16.84 -11.04
C GLY A 113 2.02 -16.22 -10.16
N ILE A 114 2.15 -14.93 -9.84
CA ILE A 114 1.12 -14.16 -9.12
C ILE A 114 0.14 -13.59 -10.13
N ASP A 115 -1.09 -14.01 -10.05
CA ASP A 115 -2.19 -13.60 -10.91
C ASP A 115 -3.51 -13.43 -10.13
N ASP A 116 -4.62 -13.27 -10.84
CA ASP A 116 -5.95 -13.08 -10.26
C ASP A 116 -6.47 -14.28 -9.44
N ASN A 117 -5.77 -15.42 -9.42
CA ASN A 117 -6.09 -16.60 -8.61
C ASN A 117 -5.20 -16.69 -7.34
N TYR A 118 -4.30 -15.76 -7.15
CA TYR A 118 -3.44 -15.75 -5.97
C TYR A 118 -4.28 -15.59 -4.69
N PRO A 119 -4.22 -16.57 -3.75
CA PRO A 119 -5.23 -16.69 -2.68
C PRO A 119 -5.12 -15.64 -1.57
N TYR A 120 -3.95 -15.06 -1.38
CA TYR A 120 -3.69 -14.13 -0.26
C TYR A 120 -3.93 -12.67 -0.63
N GLY A 121 -4.16 -12.37 -1.92
CA GLY A 121 -4.29 -11.02 -2.43
C GLY A 121 -2.95 -10.34 -2.72
N TYR A 122 -2.96 -9.44 -3.71
CA TYR A 122 -1.76 -8.72 -4.14
C TYR A 122 -2.11 -7.32 -4.63
N GLY A 123 -1.13 -6.44 -4.63
CA GLY A 123 -1.34 -5.06 -5.02
C GLY A 123 -0.07 -4.25 -5.16
N VAL A 124 -0.26 -3.00 -5.52
CA VAL A 124 0.79 -1.98 -5.60
C VAL A 124 0.45 -0.82 -4.69
N ARG A 125 1.46 -0.13 -4.18
CA ARG A 125 1.31 1.04 -3.31
C ARG A 125 1.92 2.27 -3.96
N LEU A 126 1.18 3.36 -3.91
CA LEU A 126 1.56 4.71 -4.29
C LEU A 126 1.68 5.57 -3.04
N ASP A 127 2.84 6.17 -2.81
CA ASP A 127 3.16 6.99 -1.62
C ASP A 127 3.53 8.44 -1.98
N SER A 128 3.49 8.80 -3.27
CA SER A 128 3.89 10.12 -3.77
C SER A 128 3.27 10.47 -5.12
N GLY A 129 3.40 11.77 -5.50
CA GLY A 129 2.94 12.28 -6.78
C GLY A 129 1.42 12.54 -6.84
N ASP A 130 0.91 12.73 -8.05
CA ASP A 130 -0.53 12.88 -8.30
C ASP A 130 -1.22 11.51 -8.21
N LEU A 131 -1.78 11.20 -7.04
CA LEU A 131 -2.39 9.91 -6.74
C LEU A 131 -3.59 9.60 -7.64
N THR A 132 -4.36 10.61 -8.07
CA THR A 132 -5.48 10.41 -9.01
C THR A 132 -4.94 9.94 -10.35
N TYR A 133 -4.06 10.72 -10.95
CA TYR A 133 -3.48 10.41 -12.26
C TYR A 133 -2.72 9.08 -12.23
N LEU A 134 -1.86 8.88 -11.24
CA LEU A 134 -1.04 7.68 -11.13
C LEU A 134 -1.88 6.42 -10.91
N SER A 135 -2.92 6.48 -10.07
CA SER A 135 -3.79 5.31 -9.84
C SER A 135 -4.56 4.90 -11.11
N ILE A 136 -5.06 5.87 -11.87
CA ILE A 136 -5.73 5.61 -13.16
C ILE A 136 -4.75 4.95 -14.14
N LYS A 137 -3.53 5.51 -14.29
CA LYS A 137 -2.52 4.95 -15.19
C LYS A 137 -2.02 3.58 -14.77
N CYS A 138 -1.81 3.37 -13.49
CA CYS A 138 -1.45 2.05 -12.95
C CYS A 138 -2.57 1.03 -13.20
N ARG A 139 -3.84 1.40 -13.00
CA ARG A 139 -4.98 0.51 -13.26
C ARG A 139 -5.04 0.11 -14.74
N GLU A 140 -4.90 1.08 -15.66
CA GLU A 140 -4.85 0.79 -17.10
C GLU A 140 -3.73 -0.21 -17.46
N MET A 141 -2.55 -0.06 -16.86
CA MET A 141 -1.40 -0.94 -17.13
C MET A 141 -1.58 -2.34 -16.53
N LEU A 142 -2.13 -2.44 -15.32
CA LEU A 142 -2.44 -3.71 -14.65
C LEU A 142 -3.50 -4.49 -15.42
N ASP A 143 -4.56 -3.82 -15.88
CA ASP A 143 -5.64 -4.45 -16.66
C ASP A 143 -5.15 -4.98 -18.00
N LYS A 144 -4.33 -4.19 -18.72
CA LYS A 144 -3.67 -4.64 -19.96
C LYS A 144 -2.74 -5.84 -19.73
N ALA A 145 -2.15 -5.94 -18.56
CA ALA A 145 -1.29 -7.07 -18.18
C ALA A 145 -2.10 -8.32 -17.76
N GLY A 146 -3.44 -8.23 -17.60
CA GLY A 146 -4.29 -9.31 -17.14
C GLY A 146 -4.36 -9.45 -15.62
N LEU A 147 -3.90 -8.43 -14.86
CA LEU A 147 -3.86 -8.41 -13.39
C LEU A 147 -5.03 -7.57 -12.85
N LYS A 148 -6.26 -7.96 -13.16
CA LYS A 148 -7.47 -7.17 -12.85
C LYS A 148 -7.81 -7.11 -11.37
N LYS A 149 -7.43 -8.13 -10.59
CA LYS A 149 -7.63 -8.16 -9.14
C LYS A 149 -6.49 -7.54 -8.34
N CYS A 150 -5.42 -7.10 -9.00
CA CYS A 150 -4.34 -6.37 -8.34
C CYS A 150 -4.88 -5.08 -7.71
N LYS A 151 -4.70 -4.91 -6.39
CA LYS A 151 -5.19 -3.77 -5.64
C LYS A 151 -4.24 -2.58 -5.73
N ILE A 152 -4.78 -1.37 -5.65
CA ILE A 152 -4.00 -0.12 -5.61
C ILE A 152 -4.21 0.53 -4.25
N PHE A 153 -3.12 0.68 -3.49
CA PHE A 153 -3.09 1.33 -2.19
C PHE A 153 -2.51 2.73 -2.33
N ALA A 154 -3.14 3.72 -1.74
CA ALA A 154 -2.60 5.08 -1.65
C ALA A 154 -2.26 5.43 -0.21
N THR A 155 -1.08 6.01 -0.02
CA THR A 155 -0.58 6.48 1.26
C THR A 155 0.04 7.87 1.11
N ASN A 156 0.63 8.42 2.15
CA ASN A 156 1.27 9.72 2.23
C ASN A 156 0.35 10.88 2.62
N ALA A 157 0.44 11.29 3.90
CA ALA A 157 -0.17 12.51 4.46
C ALA A 157 -1.65 12.72 4.09
N LEU A 158 -2.41 11.63 3.97
CA LEU A 158 -3.82 11.65 3.61
C LEU A 158 -4.67 12.07 4.81
N ASP A 159 -5.59 12.97 4.57
CA ASP A 159 -6.64 13.39 5.51
C ASP A 159 -8.04 13.22 4.89
N GLU A 160 -9.07 13.56 5.64
CA GLU A 160 -10.45 13.45 5.21
C GLU A 160 -10.77 14.29 3.97
N TYR A 161 -10.13 15.44 3.81
CA TYR A 161 -10.38 16.36 2.68
C TYR A 161 -9.71 15.86 1.41
N LEU A 162 -8.45 15.44 1.53
CA LEU A 162 -7.71 14.91 0.40
C LEU A 162 -8.32 13.61 -0.11
N ILE A 163 -8.74 12.71 0.77
CA ILE A 163 -9.42 11.47 0.36
C ILE A 163 -10.72 11.79 -0.39
N GLN A 164 -11.54 12.71 0.12
CA GLN A 164 -12.76 13.13 -0.58
C GLN A 164 -12.47 13.70 -1.96
N GLU A 165 -11.40 14.49 -2.08
CA GLU A 165 -11.02 15.07 -3.37
C GLU A 165 -10.51 14.01 -4.35
N LEU A 166 -9.69 13.05 -3.90
CA LEU A 166 -9.24 11.92 -4.72
C LEU A 166 -10.43 11.10 -5.24
N GLU A 167 -11.40 10.80 -4.37
CA GLU A 167 -12.63 10.08 -4.76
C GLU A 167 -13.45 10.90 -5.77
N ARG A 168 -13.61 12.21 -5.55
CA ARG A 168 -14.32 13.11 -6.47
C ARG A 168 -13.68 13.17 -7.85
N GLN A 169 -12.35 13.08 -7.92
CA GLN A 169 -11.59 13.06 -9.17
C GLN A 169 -11.59 11.68 -9.85
N GLY A 170 -12.21 10.66 -9.25
CA GLY A 170 -12.32 9.33 -9.84
C GLY A 170 -11.06 8.48 -9.75
N CYS A 171 -10.25 8.65 -8.67
CA CYS A 171 -9.06 7.84 -8.46
C CYS A 171 -9.39 6.33 -8.43
N GLN A 172 -8.48 5.52 -8.92
CA GLN A 172 -8.60 4.06 -8.98
C GLN A 172 -7.89 3.37 -7.79
N VAL A 173 -8.07 3.95 -6.60
CA VAL A 173 -7.50 3.44 -5.35
C VAL A 173 -8.49 2.48 -4.69
N ASP A 174 -8.02 1.37 -4.16
CA ASP A 174 -8.83 0.37 -3.45
C ASP A 174 -8.80 0.54 -1.92
N SER A 175 -7.75 1.12 -1.37
CA SER A 175 -7.57 1.32 0.07
C SER A 175 -6.58 2.45 0.36
N TYR A 176 -6.73 3.09 1.50
CA TYR A 176 -5.91 4.21 1.95
C TYR A 176 -5.13 3.87 3.21
N GLY A 177 -3.88 4.40 3.32
CA GLY A 177 -3.09 4.38 4.54
C GLY A 177 -2.84 5.81 5.05
N VAL A 178 -3.21 6.11 6.29
CA VAL A 178 -3.17 7.44 6.94
C VAL A 178 -2.28 7.47 8.16
#